data_1400cd711edd33b3c34cf53359318a95
#
_entry.id   1400cd711edd33b3c34cf53359318a95
#
_cell.length_a   1.000
_cell.length_b   1.000
_cell.length_c   1.000
_cell.angle_alpha   90.00
_cell.angle_beta   90.00
_cell.angle_gamma   90.00
#
_symmetry.space_group_name_H-M   'P 1'
#
loop_
_entity.id
_entity.type
_entity.pdbx_description
1 polymer ?
#
loop_
_entity_poly.entity_id
_entity_poly.type
_entity_poly.pdbx_seq_one_letter_code
_entity_poly.pdbx_strand_id
1 'polypeptide(L)'
;MRLIWLDVPQHQKNQNAYIKRIKKEKQFEVKIQNEAHQHLEGKFEINRLYKDVKNVKGEYETVVMACTADAYYDTLQQLSLETLQSVKHVILISPTFGSQMIVEQFMSKFSQDIEVISFSTYLGDTRIVDKEAPNHVLTTGVKKKLYMGSTHSNSTMCQRISALAEQLKIQLEVVESPLHAETRNSSLYVHPPLFMNDFSLKAIFEGTDVPVYVYKLFPEGPITMTLIREMRLMWKEMMAILQAFRVPSVNLLQFMVKENYPVRPETLDEGDIEHFEILPDILQEYLLYVRYTAILIDPFSQPDENGHYFDFSAVPFKQVYKNEQDVVQIPRMPSEDYYRTAMIQHIGKMLGIQTPMIDQFLTRYEASCQAYKDMHQDQHLSSQFNTNLFEEDKALATKFLEINRTLS
;
A
#
# COMPACT_ATOMS: atom_id res chain seq x y z
N MET A 1 -8.51 -16.75 20.94
CA MET A 1 -7.45 -16.15 20.10
C MET A 1 -6.51 -15.38 21.02
N ARG A 2 -5.19 -15.61 20.94
CA ARG A 2 -4.20 -14.83 21.71
C ARG A 2 -3.61 -13.80 20.78
N LEU A 3 -3.86 -12.50 21.04
CA LEU A 3 -3.33 -11.40 20.25
C LEU A 3 -1.96 -11.00 20.80
N ILE A 4 -0.96 -10.99 19.93
CA ILE A 4 0.37 -10.46 20.20
C ILE A 4 0.56 -9.26 19.27
N TRP A 5 0.84 -8.14 19.89
CA TRP A 5 1.13 -6.91 19.16
C TRP A 5 2.64 -6.73 19.04
N LEU A 6 3.09 -6.47 17.82
CA LEU A 6 4.45 -6.08 17.50
C LEU A 6 4.42 -4.67 16.95
N ASP A 7 5.15 -3.77 17.59
CA ASP A 7 5.36 -2.43 17.07
C ASP A 7 6.73 -2.37 16.40
N VAL A 8 6.75 -2.13 15.10
CA VAL A 8 7.98 -1.91 14.33
C VAL A 8 8.26 -0.41 14.33
N PRO A 9 9.40 0.06 14.81
CA PRO A 9 9.64 1.48 15.05
C PRO A 9 9.84 2.27 13.77
N GLN A 10 8.87 3.11 13.43
CA GLN A 10 9.09 4.21 12.47
C GLN A 10 9.44 5.55 13.16
N HIS A 11 9.17 5.71 14.49
CA HIS A 11 9.46 6.95 15.24
C HIS A 11 9.79 6.65 16.72
N GLN A 12 11.08 6.67 17.12
CA GLN A 12 11.55 6.21 18.43
C GLN A 12 11.02 6.93 19.69
N LYS A 13 10.74 8.24 19.65
CA LYS A 13 10.27 8.98 20.86
C LYS A 13 8.88 8.57 21.31
N ASN A 14 7.95 8.46 20.38
CA ASN A 14 6.57 8.07 20.69
C ASN A 14 6.46 6.59 21.07
N GLN A 15 7.37 5.73 20.60
CA GLN A 15 7.35 4.29 20.85
C GLN A 15 7.53 3.95 22.33
N ASN A 16 8.43 4.61 23.07
CA ASN A 16 8.66 4.30 24.48
C ASN A 16 7.44 4.67 25.36
N ALA A 17 6.80 5.81 25.12
CA ALA A 17 5.58 6.20 25.80
C ALA A 17 4.42 5.25 25.48
N TYR A 18 4.25 4.91 24.21
CA TYR A 18 3.27 3.96 23.68
C TYR A 18 3.40 2.58 24.34
N ILE A 19 4.60 1.98 24.27
CA ILE A 19 4.88 0.67 24.87
C ILE A 19 4.70 0.69 26.38
N LYS A 20 5.15 1.75 27.08
CA LYS A 20 5.00 1.90 28.52
C LYS A 20 3.52 1.95 28.93
N ARG A 21 2.70 2.67 28.17
CA ARG A 21 1.27 2.80 28.43
C ARG A 21 0.53 1.49 28.20
N ILE A 22 0.74 0.84 27.05
CA ILE A 22 0.10 -0.43 26.71
C ILE A 22 0.53 -1.55 27.70
N LYS A 23 1.80 -1.60 28.11
CA LYS A 23 2.26 -2.54 29.14
C LYS A 23 1.53 -2.35 30.47
N LYS A 24 1.16 -1.11 30.81
CA LYS A 24 0.43 -0.80 32.04
C LYS A 24 -1.04 -1.16 31.92
N GLU A 25 -1.69 -0.77 30.84
CA GLU A 25 -3.15 -0.87 30.67
C GLU A 25 -3.57 -2.18 30.00
N LYS A 26 -2.71 -2.80 29.17
CA LYS A 26 -2.93 -4.03 28.41
C LYS A 26 -4.18 -4.00 27.52
N GLN A 27 -4.61 -2.82 27.14
CA GLN A 27 -5.81 -2.64 26.34
C GLN A 27 -5.68 -1.44 25.38
N PHE A 28 -6.42 -1.51 24.27
CA PHE A 28 -6.72 -0.40 23.39
C PHE A 28 -8.17 0.06 23.61
N GLU A 29 -8.37 1.35 23.57
CA GLU A 29 -9.69 1.96 23.48
C GLU A 29 -9.87 2.52 22.08
N VAL A 30 -10.83 1.96 21.34
CA VAL A 30 -11.16 2.39 19.98
C VAL A 30 -12.40 3.25 20.06
N LYS A 31 -12.30 4.48 19.56
CA LYS A 31 -13.42 5.38 19.29
C LYS A 31 -13.65 5.48 17.79
N ILE A 32 -14.83 5.87 17.40
CA ILE A 32 -15.22 6.04 16.00
C ILE A 32 -15.55 7.49 15.71
N GLN A 33 -15.29 7.93 14.48
CA GLN A 33 -15.68 9.26 14.00
C GLN A 33 -17.09 9.25 13.39
N ASN A 34 -17.51 8.12 12.81
CA ASN A 34 -18.79 7.99 12.10
C ASN A 34 -19.65 6.94 12.78
N GLU A 35 -20.90 7.31 13.15
CA GLU A 35 -21.87 6.42 13.81
C GLU A 35 -22.14 5.11 13.04
N ALA A 36 -22.00 5.12 11.72
CA ALA A 36 -22.12 3.89 10.92
C ALA A 36 -21.12 2.79 11.33
N HIS A 37 -20.02 3.17 12.00
CA HIS A 37 -18.98 2.27 12.49
C HIS A 37 -19.06 1.98 14.00
N GLN A 38 -20.19 2.32 14.67
CA GLN A 38 -20.37 2.15 16.12
C GLN A 38 -20.07 0.73 16.63
N HIS A 39 -20.28 -0.28 15.79
CA HIS A 39 -19.97 -1.69 16.11
C HIS A 39 -18.48 -1.98 16.30
N LEU A 40 -17.58 -1.06 15.91
CA LEU A 40 -16.11 -1.17 16.09
C LEU A 40 -15.64 -0.46 17.37
N GLU A 41 -16.50 0.33 18.02
CA GLU A 41 -16.15 1.03 19.25
C GLU A 41 -16.01 0.05 20.42
N GLY A 42 -15.00 0.26 21.25
CA GLY A 42 -14.83 -0.59 22.43
C GLY A 42 -13.41 -0.63 22.97
N LYS A 43 -13.25 -1.53 23.95
CA LYS A 43 -11.95 -1.82 24.59
C LYS A 43 -11.52 -3.22 24.25
N PHE A 44 -10.27 -3.34 23.80
CA PHE A 44 -9.70 -4.59 23.31
C PHE A 44 -8.42 -4.92 24.08
N GLU A 45 -8.38 -6.11 24.68
CA GLU A 45 -7.23 -6.57 25.45
C GLU A 45 -6.10 -7.11 24.58
N ILE A 46 -4.87 -6.84 25.01
CA ILE A 46 -3.65 -7.39 24.43
C ILE A 46 -3.06 -8.40 25.38
N ASN A 47 -2.82 -9.63 24.92
CA ASN A 47 -2.23 -10.68 25.76
C ASN A 47 -0.75 -10.41 26.04
N ARG A 48 0.02 -10.02 25.01
CA ARG A 48 1.45 -9.74 25.12
C ARG A 48 1.84 -8.60 24.17
N LEU A 49 2.82 -7.80 24.59
CA LEU A 49 3.44 -6.75 23.80
C LEU A 49 4.95 -6.95 23.83
N TYR A 50 5.54 -7.00 22.64
CA TYR A 50 6.98 -7.01 22.45
C TYR A 50 7.43 -5.69 21.85
N LYS A 51 8.55 -5.16 22.34
CA LYS A 51 9.16 -3.93 21.81
C LYS A 51 9.89 -4.19 20.48
N ASP A 52 10.31 -5.43 20.28
CA ASP A 52 11.26 -5.79 19.25
C ASP A 52 10.90 -7.19 18.72
N VAL A 53 10.88 -7.38 17.43
CA VAL A 53 10.51 -8.65 16.77
C VAL A 53 11.37 -9.82 17.25
N LYS A 54 12.68 -9.60 17.40
CA LYS A 54 13.64 -10.61 17.89
C LYS A 54 13.36 -11.10 19.32
N ASN A 55 12.53 -10.38 20.07
CA ASN A 55 12.15 -10.78 21.43
C ASN A 55 10.89 -11.66 21.47
N VAL A 56 10.24 -11.88 20.33
CA VAL A 56 9.09 -12.81 20.22
C VAL A 56 9.57 -14.21 20.42
N LYS A 57 8.96 -14.93 21.38
CA LYS A 57 9.29 -16.31 21.72
C LYS A 57 8.03 -17.13 21.87
N GLY A 58 8.12 -18.38 21.48
CA GLY A 58 7.05 -19.37 21.58
C GLY A 58 6.46 -19.72 20.21
N GLU A 59 5.52 -20.63 20.24
CA GLU A 59 4.85 -21.15 19.05
C GLU A 59 3.61 -20.35 18.71
N TYR A 60 3.50 -19.95 17.43
CA TYR A 60 2.37 -19.20 16.89
C TYR A 60 1.94 -19.79 15.55
N GLU A 61 0.69 -20.16 15.43
CA GLU A 61 0.16 -20.72 14.19
C GLU A 61 -0.08 -19.65 13.10
N THR A 62 -0.32 -18.39 13.50
CA THR A 62 -0.66 -17.31 12.55
C THR A 62 0.14 -16.06 12.85
N VAL A 63 0.76 -15.51 11.82
CA VAL A 63 1.41 -14.20 11.84
C VAL A 63 0.60 -13.26 10.95
N VAL A 64 0.22 -12.08 11.49
CA VAL A 64 -0.44 -11.02 10.73
C VAL A 64 0.56 -9.89 10.53
N MET A 65 0.90 -9.62 9.27
CA MET A 65 1.84 -8.58 8.87
C MET A 65 1.08 -7.30 8.55
N ALA A 66 1.10 -6.35 9.50
CA ALA A 66 0.45 -5.05 9.37
C ALA A 66 1.46 -3.89 9.20
N CYS A 67 2.70 -4.21 8.80
CA CYS A 67 3.73 -3.26 8.41
C CYS A 67 3.66 -2.92 6.92
N THR A 68 4.52 -2.02 6.46
CA THR A 68 4.69 -1.70 5.03
C THR A 68 5.28 -2.89 4.27
N ALA A 69 4.98 -3.02 2.99
CA ALA A 69 5.35 -4.19 2.20
C ALA A 69 6.86 -4.41 2.08
N ASP A 70 7.64 -3.34 2.05
CA ASP A 70 9.11 -3.35 2.05
C ASP A 70 9.75 -3.87 3.35
N ALA A 71 8.95 -4.01 4.42
CA ALA A 71 9.42 -4.50 5.72
C ALA A 71 9.07 -6.00 5.98
N TYR A 72 8.41 -6.69 5.06
CA TYR A 72 7.95 -8.06 5.30
C TYR A 72 9.11 -9.03 5.53
N TYR A 73 10.07 -9.06 4.62
CA TYR A 73 11.25 -9.91 4.73
C TYR A 73 12.05 -9.57 5.99
N ASP A 74 12.38 -8.30 6.20
CA ASP A 74 13.16 -7.83 7.34
C ASP A 74 12.49 -8.12 8.69
N THR A 75 11.17 -8.12 8.73
CA THR A 75 10.41 -8.46 9.93
C THR A 75 10.43 -9.96 10.18
N LEU A 76 10.16 -10.77 9.16
CA LEU A 76 10.09 -12.23 9.31
C LEU A 76 11.44 -12.83 9.69
N GLN A 77 12.56 -12.37 9.10
CA GLN A 77 13.89 -12.89 9.40
C GLN A 77 14.36 -12.62 10.84
N GLN A 78 13.74 -11.69 11.55
CA GLN A 78 14.05 -11.41 12.96
C GLN A 78 13.32 -12.34 13.94
N LEU A 79 12.31 -13.09 13.50
CA LEU A 79 11.62 -14.08 14.32
C LEU A 79 12.53 -15.26 14.66
N SER A 80 12.32 -15.84 15.83
CA SER A 80 13.08 -17.03 16.24
C SER A 80 12.75 -18.25 15.36
N LEU A 81 13.71 -19.16 15.22
CA LEU A 81 13.50 -20.41 14.46
C LEU A 81 12.29 -21.20 14.99
N GLU A 82 12.12 -21.28 16.33
CA GLU A 82 10.97 -21.91 16.97
C GLU A 82 9.64 -21.30 16.50
N THR A 83 9.58 -19.97 16.45
CA THR A 83 8.40 -19.26 15.96
C THR A 83 8.17 -19.53 14.47
N LEU A 84 9.20 -19.40 13.63
CA LEU A 84 9.07 -19.60 12.18
C LEU A 84 8.61 -21.03 11.83
N GLN A 85 9.10 -22.05 12.54
CA GLN A 85 8.71 -23.44 12.32
C GLN A 85 7.28 -23.76 12.79
N SER A 86 6.71 -22.97 13.70
CA SER A 86 5.35 -23.17 14.21
C SER A 86 4.27 -22.44 13.38
N VAL A 87 4.68 -21.48 12.53
CA VAL A 87 3.75 -20.70 11.71
C VAL A 87 3.17 -21.55 10.59
N LYS A 88 1.84 -21.56 10.49
CA LYS A 88 1.06 -22.20 9.44
C LYS A 88 0.44 -21.19 8.47
N HIS A 89 0.15 -19.99 8.96
CA HIS A 89 -0.52 -18.95 8.17
C HIS A 89 0.23 -17.62 8.32
N VAL A 90 0.52 -16.95 7.20
CA VAL A 90 0.97 -15.56 7.16
C VAL A 90 -0.07 -14.72 6.43
N ILE A 91 -0.60 -13.71 7.13
CA ILE A 91 -1.63 -12.82 6.59
C ILE A 91 -1.03 -11.45 6.33
N LEU A 92 -1.06 -11.01 5.08
CA LEU A 92 -0.53 -9.72 4.62
C LEU A 92 -1.67 -8.70 4.51
N ILE A 93 -1.68 -7.71 5.42
CA ILE A 93 -2.79 -6.74 5.51
C ILE A 93 -2.69 -5.67 4.42
N SER A 94 -1.49 -5.21 4.10
CA SER A 94 -1.29 -4.16 3.09
C SER A 94 -0.11 -4.51 2.18
N PRO A 95 -0.23 -5.62 1.42
CA PRO A 95 0.82 -6.04 0.51
C PRO A 95 0.92 -5.11 -0.70
N THR A 96 2.00 -5.27 -1.43
CA THR A 96 2.15 -4.77 -2.79
C THR A 96 2.27 -5.94 -3.77
N PHE A 97 2.34 -5.65 -5.05
CA PHE A 97 2.50 -6.64 -6.11
C PHE A 97 3.71 -7.56 -5.86
N GLY A 98 3.47 -8.87 -5.75
CA GLY A 98 4.48 -9.88 -5.51
C GLY A 98 4.91 -10.07 -4.05
N SER A 99 4.28 -9.40 -3.10
CA SER A 99 4.59 -9.58 -1.66
C SER A 99 4.43 -11.03 -1.22
N GLN A 100 3.40 -11.73 -1.70
CA GLN A 100 3.21 -13.16 -1.44
C GLN A 100 4.41 -13.98 -1.90
N MET A 101 4.98 -13.70 -3.07
CA MET A 101 6.11 -14.46 -3.62
C MET A 101 7.33 -14.41 -2.68
N ILE A 102 7.61 -13.24 -2.12
CA ILE A 102 8.70 -13.01 -1.17
C ILE A 102 8.47 -13.81 0.11
N VAL A 103 7.27 -13.66 0.68
CA VAL A 103 6.92 -14.27 1.97
C VAL A 103 6.86 -15.80 1.86
N GLU A 104 6.22 -16.34 0.83
CA GLU A 104 6.13 -17.78 0.59
C GLU A 104 7.50 -18.39 0.36
N GLN A 105 8.34 -17.77 -0.50
CA GLN A 105 9.70 -18.24 -0.76
C GLN A 105 10.60 -18.18 0.48
N PHE A 106 10.43 -17.18 1.34
CA PHE A 106 11.15 -17.14 2.61
C PHE A 106 10.69 -18.22 3.58
N MET A 107 9.37 -18.35 3.77
CA MET A 107 8.76 -19.27 4.74
C MET A 107 8.88 -20.74 4.33
N SER A 108 9.00 -21.05 3.04
CA SER A 108 9.18 -22.41 2.53
C SER A 108 10.44 -23.12 3.09
N LYS A 109 11.39 -22.35 3.62
CA LYS A 109 12.58 -22.88 4.32
C LYS A 109 12.23 -23.53 5.67
N PHE A 110 11.11 -23.18 6.27
CA PHE A 110 10.70 -23.58 7.62
C PHE A 110 9.46 -24.47 7.64
N SER A 111 8.58 -24.31 6.65
CA SER A 111 7.36 -25.09 6.49
C SER A 111 7.08 -25.29 5.00
N GLN A 112 6.81 -26.55 4.59
CA GLN A 112 6.47 -26.87 3.19
C GLN A 112 4.99 -26.57 2.87
N ASP A 113 4.14 -26.48 3.88
CA ASP A 113 2.70 -26.29 3.76
C ASP A 113 2.28 -24.94 4.39
N ILE A 114 3.06 -23.90 4.09
CA ILE A 114 2.75 -22.54 4.56
C ILE A 114 1.63 -21.92 3.75
N GLU A 115 0.58 -21.46 4.41
CA GLU A 115 -0.46 -20.68 3.76
C GLU A 115 -0.15 -19.19 3.85
N VAL A 116 -0.05 -18.52 2.72
CA VAL A 116 0.04 -17.06 2.62
C VAL A 116 -1.28 -16.50 2.13
N ILE A 117 -1.82 -15.53 2.88
CA ILE A 117 -3.08 -14.85 2.56
C ILE A 117 -2.78 -13.37 2.39
N SER A 118 -3.10 -12.82 1.22
CA SER A 118 -2.97 -11.40 0.91
C SER A 118 -4.32 -10.72 0.86
N PHE A 119 -4.42 -9.55 1.54
CA PHE A 119 -5.49 -8.60 1.30
C PHE A 119 -5.12 -7.65 0.15
N SER A 120 -6.11 -6.97 -0.40
CA SER A 120 -5.85 -5.91 -1.40
C SER A 120 -5.25 -4.66 -0.77
N THR A 121 -5.69 -4.29 0.42
CA THR A 121 -5.24 -3.11 1.17
C THR A 121 -5.66 -3.23 2.64
N TYR A 122 -5.26 -2.27 3.46
CA TYR A 122 -5.63 -2.19 4.87
C TYR A 122 -7.16 -2.05 5.08
N LEU A 123 -7.63 -2.55 6.23
CA LEU A 123 -9.06 -2.66 6.56
C LEU A 123 -9.76 -1.31 6.79
N GLY A 124 -9.03 -0.33 7.33
CA GLY A 124 -9.59 0.98 7.65
C GLY A 124 -8.54 1.95 8.19
N ASP A 125 -8.89 3.23 8.23
CA ASP A 125 -8.01 4.29 8.72
C ASP A 125 -8.26 4.50 10.22
N THR A 126 -7.21 4.26 11.02
CA THR A 126 -7.24 4.44 12.48
C THR A 126 -6.04 5.29 12.90
N ARG A 127 -6.29 6.32 13.71
CA ARG A 127 -5.30 7.32 14.09
C ARG A 127 -5.15 7.43 15.59
N ILE A 128 -3.92 7.65 16.04
CA ILE A 128 -3.63 8.11 17.40
C ILE A 128 -4.00 9.59 17.46
N VAL A 129 -4.96 9.95 18.30
CA VAL A 129 -5.42 11.33 18.45
C VAL A 129 -4.76 12.07 19.61
N ASP A 130 -4.29 11.32 20.62
CA ASP A 130 -3.62 11.85 21.80
C ASP A 130 -2.26 11.18 21.99
N LYS A 131 -1.17 11.95 21.86
CA LYS A 131 0.19 11.45 22.05
C LYS A 131 0.47 10.99 23.49
N GLU A 132 -0.24 11.53 24.47
CA GLU A 132 -0.12 11.13 25.87
C GLU A 132 -0.90 9.85 26.19
N ALA A 133 -1.90 9.52 25.35
CA ALA A 133 -2.69 8.32 25.45
C ALA A 133 -2.73 7.54 24.10
N PRO A 134 -1.59 7.04 23.60
CA PRO A 134 -1.46 6.48 22.25
C PRO A 134 -2.21 5.15 22.05
N ASN A 135 -2.69 4.53 23.10
CA ASN A 135 -3.59 3.37 23.07
C ASN A 135 -5.08 3.77 22.94
N HIS A 136 -5.40 5.06 22.94
CA HIS A 136 -6.71 5.58 22.58
C HIS A 136 -6.67 6.01 21.11
N VAL A 137 -7.37 5.28 20.28
CA VAL A 137 -7.33 5.47 18.84
C VAL A 137 -8.71 5.84 18.29
N LEU A 138 -8.71 6.59 17.19
CA LEU A 138 -9.93 7.00 16.49
C LEU A 138 -9.95 6.33 15.12
N THR A 139 -10.96 5.50 14.86
CA THR A 139 -11.22 4.97 13.51
C THR A 139 -12.06 5.97 12.72
N THR A 140 -11.50 6.52 11.67
CA THR A 140 -12.12 7.55 10.83
C THR A 140 -12.95 6.95 9.71
N GLY A 141 -12.56 5.76 9.23
CA GLY A 141 -13.29 5.05 8.19
C GLY A 141 -12.86 3.60 8.05
N VAL A 142 -13.76 2.79 7.52
CA VAL A 142 -13.51 1.38 7.19
C VAL A 142 -13.77 1.22 5.69
N LYS A 143 -12.95 0.40 5.03
CA LYS A 143 -13.13 0.11 3.61
C LYS A 143 -14.47 -0.58 3.39
N LYS A 144 -15.21 -0.15 2.36
CA LYS A 144 -16.49 -0.78 2.00
C LYS A 144 -16.28 -2.17 1.42
N LYS A 145 -15.27 -2.30 0.55
CA LYS A 145 -14.92 -3.55 -0.15
C LYS A 145 -13.43 -3.83 -0.04
N LEU A 146 -13.10 -5.08 0.20
CA LEU A 146 -11.74 -5.62 0.18
C LEU A 146 -11.70 -6.91 -0.63
N TYR A 147 -10.52 -7.22 -1.15
CA TYR A 147 -10.23 -8.51 -1.78
C TYR A 147 -9.24 -9.29 -0.91
N MET A 148 -9.37 -10.60 -0.91
CA MET A 148 -8.49 -11.51 -0.19
C MET A 148 -8.24 -12.75 -1.05
N GLY A 149 -6.99 -13.16 -1.16
CA GLY A 149 -6.60 -14.39 -1.84
C GLY A 149 -5.64 -15.22 -1.00
N SER A 150 -5.70 -16.53 -1.17
CA SER A 150 -4.86 -17.49 -0.46
C SER A 150 -4.07 -18.36 -1.41
N THR A 151 -2.87 -18.82 -0.97
CA THR A 151 -2.11 -19.87 -1.68
C THR A 151 -2.81 -21.23 -1.63
N HIS A 152 -3.77 -21.42 -0.72
CA HIS A 152 -4.57 -22.65 -0.58
C HIS A 152 -5.99 -22.46 -1.17
N SER A 153 -6.39 -23.31 -2.10
CA SER A 153 -7.67 -23.20 -2.80
C SER A 153 -8.92 -23.36 -1.92
N ASN A 154 -8.82 -24.07 -0.79
CA ASN A 154 -9.92 -24.32 0.14
C ASN A 154 -9.55 -23.89 1.58
N SER A 155 -9.10 -22.67 1.71
CA SER A 155 -8.61 -22.11 2.96
C SER A 155 -9.69 -22.02 4.05
N THR A 156 -9.51 -22.76 5.14
CA THR A 156 -10.33 -22.60 6.34
C THR A 156 -10.06 -21.27 7.05
N MET A 157 -8.84 -20.73 6.90
CA MET A 157 -8.48 -19.43 7.45
C MET A 157 -9.23 -18.31 6.70
N CYS A 158 -9.32 -18.37 5.36
CA CYS A 158 -10.13 -17.44 4.59
C CYS A 158 -11.60 -17.47 5.00
N GLN A 159 -12.17 -18.65 5.25
CA GLN A 159 -13.56 -18.75 5.76
C GLN A 159 -13.73 -18.07 7.12
N ARG A 160 -12.78 -18.25 8.05
CA ARG A 160 -12.80 -17.57 9.36
C ARG A 160 -12.66 -16.05 9.24
N ILE A 161 -11.79 -15.59 8.35
CA ILE A 161 -11.61 -14.15 8.08
C ILE A 161 -12.87 -13.57 7.44
N SER A 162 -13.51 -14.27 6.49
CA SER A 162 -14.77 -13.83 5.87
C SER A 162 -15.88 -13.70 6.90
N ALA A 163 -16.03 -14.66 7.81
CA ALA A 163 -17.00 -14.56 8.91
C ALA A 163 -16.72 -13.38 9.85
N LEU A 164 -15.45 -13.04 10.08
CA LEU A 164 -15.07 -11.85 10.84
C LEU A 164 -15.41 -10.57 10.06
N ALA A 165 -15.12 -10.53 8.76
CA ALA A 165 -15.41 -9.37 7.91
C ALA A 165 -16.92 -9.07 7.86
N GLU A 166 -17.77 -10.10 7.82
CA GLU A 166 -19.23 -9.95 7.93
C GLU A 166 -19.65 -9.26 9.23
N GLN A 167 -19.06 -9.69 10.37
CA GLN A 167 -19.31 -9.06 11.67
C GLN A 167 -18.87 -7.59 11.70
N LEU A 168 -17.77 -7.28 11.00
CA LEU A 168 -17.23 -5.92 10.85
C LEU A 168 -17.96 -5.11 9.76
N LYS A 169 -18.97 -5.69 9.10
CA LYS A 169 -19.71 -5.08 7.98
C LYS A 169 -18.82 -4.64 6.82
N ILE A 170 -17.74 -5.38 6.56
CA ILE A 170 -16.83 -5.19 5.45
C ILE A 170 -17.20 -6.20 4.37
N GLN A 171 -17.47 -5.74 3.15
CA GLN A 171 -17.62 -6.62 2.01
C GLN A 171 -16.26 -7.20 1.63
N LEU A 172 -16.05 -8.47 1.89
CA LEU A 172 -14.82 -9.19 1.56
C LEU A 172 -15.07 -10.17 0.42
N GLU A 173 -14.39 -9.97 -0.70
CA GLU A 173 -14.41 -10.86 -1.84
C GLU A 173 -13.18 -11.76 -1.83
N VAL A 174 -13.40 -13.08 -1.79
CA VAL A 174 -12.32 -14.07 -1.88
C VAL A 174 -12.02 -14.32 -3.34
N VAL A 175 -10.77 -14.06 -3.75
CA VAL A 175 -10.29 -14.22 -5.11
C VAL A 175 -9.36 -15.43 -5.24
N GLU A 176 -9.03 -15.82 -6.48
CA GLU A 176 -8.37 -17.08 -6.80
C GLU A 176 -6.95 -17.23 -6.23
N SER A 177 -6.23 -16.13 -6.04
CA SER A 177 -4.84 -16.16 -5.57
C SER A 177 -4.47 -14.90 -4.77
N PRO A 178 -3.40 -14.96 -3.95
CA PRO A 178 -2.86 -13.76 -3.29
C PRO A 178 -2.49 -12.66 -4.28
N LEU A 179 -1.84 -13.00 -5.38
CA LEU A 179 -1.45 -12.02 -6.40
C LEU A 179 -2.68 -11.31 -7.00
N HIS A 180 -3.79 -12.03 -7.21
CA HIS A 180 -5.04 -11.41 -7.65
C HIS A 180 -5.54 -10.36 -6.63
N ALA A 181 -5.50 -10.67 -5.33
CA ALA A 181 -5.86 -9.71 -4.29
C ALA A 181 -4.89 -8.51 -4.26
N GLU A 182 -3.58 -8.74 -4.33
CA GLU A 182 -2.53 -7.71 -4.32
C GLU A 182 -2.72 -6.69 -5.45
N THR A 183 -3.23 -7.12 -6.61
CA THR A 183 -3.50 -6.24 -7.75
C THR A 183 -4.73 -5.35 -7.58
N ARG A 184 -5.60 -5.63 -6.61
CA ARG A 184 -6.78 -4.82 -6.29
C ARG A 184 -6.48 -3.68 -5.31
N ASN A 185 -5.30 -3.07 -5.44
CA ASN A 185 -4.87 -1.87 -4.73
C ASN A 185 -4.70 -0.71 -5.70
N SER A 186 -5.56 0.30 -5.60
CA SER A 186 -5.53 1.46 -6.50
C SER A 186 -4.20 2.23 -6.47
N SER A 187 -3.51 2.21 -5.33
CA SER A 187 -2.22 2.87 -5.19
C SER A 187 -1.16 2.33 -6.16
N LEU A 188 -1.26 1.06 -6.59
CA LEU A 188 -0.35 0.48 -7.59
C LEU A 188 -0.39 1.22 -8.93
N TYR A 189 -1.56 1.71 -9.31
CA TYR A 189 -1.80 2.31 -10.63
C TYR A 189 -1.68 3.83 -10.63
N VAL A 190 -2.00 4.46 -9.51
CA VAL A 190 -2.12 5.93 -9.45
C VAL A 190 -0.94 6.61 -8.77
N HIS A 191 -0.31 5.98 -7.77
CA HIS A 191 0.74 6.63 -7.00
C HIS A 191 2.04 6.82 -7.80
N PRO A 192 2.62 5.82 -8.48
CA PRO A 192 3.86 6.03 -9.21
C PRO A 192 3.76 7.18 -10.21
N PRO A 193 2.74 7.28 -11.09
CA PRO A 193 2.56 8.45 -11.93
C PRO A 193 2.43 9.76 -11.15
N LEU A 194 1.69 9.78 -10.05
CA LEU A 194 1.44 10.99 -9.27
C LEU A 194 2.66 11.45 -8.45
N PHE A 195 3.52 10.55 -7.99
CA PHE A 195 4.64 10.89 -7.11
C PHE A 195 6.03 10.81 -7.76
N MET A 196 6.18 10.08 -8.88
CA MET A 196 7.48 9.84 -9.53
C MET A 196 7.58 10.55 -10.90
N ASN A 197 6.83 11.62 -11.13
CA ASN A 197 6.98 12.53 -12.24
C ASN A 197 7.86 13.73 -11.84
N ASP A 198 8.38 14.47 -12.83
CA ASP A 198 9.32 15.56 -12.59
C ASP A 198 8.74 16.70 -11.73
N PHE A 199 7.46 17.04 -11.88
CA PHE A 199 6.79 18.05 -11.06
C PHE A 199 6.77 17.65 -9.58
N SER A 200 6.34 16.42 -9.30
CA SER A 200 6.18 15.93 -7.95
C SER A 200 7.52 15.70 -7.26
N LEU A 201 8.49 15.12 -7.97
CA LEU A 201 9.84 14.91 -7.44
C LEU A 201 10.51 16.24 -7.13
N LYS A 202 10.36 17.26 -7.99
CA LYS A 202 10.84 18.61 -7.69
C LYS A 202 10.19 19.18 -6.42
N ALA A 203 8.87 19.07 -6.29
CA ALA A 203 8.16 19.56 -5.12
C ALA A 203 8.61 18.84 -3.82
N ILE A 204 8.93 17.54 -3.89
CA ILE A 204 9.34 16.72 -2.76
C ILE A 204 10.80 16.97 -2.36
N PHE A 205 11.72 17.04 -3.32
CA PHE A 205 13.16 17.13 -3.05
C PHE A 205 13.67 18.54 -2.94
N GLU A 206 13.14 19.49 -3.71
CA GLU A 206 13.59 20.90 -3.74
C GLU A 206 12.62 21.85 -3.03
N GLY A 207 11.36 21.45 -2.92
CA GLY A 207 10.29 22.33 -2.45
C GLY A 207 9.72 23.22 -3.53
N THR A 208 8.76 24.08 -3.15
CA THR A 208 8.09 25.03 -4.05
C THR A 208 7.79 26.34 -3.31
N ASP A 209 7.83 27.45 -4.02
CA ASP A 209 7.53 28.78 -3.46
C ASP A 209 6.02 28.99 -3.20
N VAL A 210 5.18 28.19 -3.86
CA VAL A 210 3.72 28.20 -3.72
C VAL A 210 3.21 26.82 -3.31
N PRO A 211 2.10 26.72 -2.59
CA PRO A 211 1.50 25.44 -2.25
C PRO A 211 1.11 24.64 -3.51
N VAL A 212 1.52 23.37 -3.56
CA VAL A 212 1.14 22.42 -4.62
C VAL A 212 0.61 21.13 -4.02
N TYR A 213 -0.26 20.44 -4.77
CA TYR A 213 -1.07 19.35 -4.24
C TYR A 213 -1.06 18.13 -5.16
N VAL A 214 -1.13 16.95 -4.58
CA VAL A 214 -0.98 15.66 -5.29
C VAL A 214 -2.06 15.44 -6.35
N TYR A 215 -3.31 15.77 -6.03
CA TYR A 215 -4.47 15.45 -6.88
C TYR A 215 -5.05 16.66 -7.64
N LYS A 216 -4.28 17.73 -7.77
CA LYS A 216 -4.67 18.91 -8.52
C LYS A 216 -4.17 18.87 -9.95
N LEU A 217 -4.90 19.56 -10.80
CA LEU A 217 -4.48 19.85 -12.17
C LEU A 217 -3.30 20.84 -12.17
N PHE A 218 -2.48 20.79 -13.22
CA PHE A 218 -1.43 21.78 -13.43
C PHE A 218 -2.05 23.20 -13.56
N PRO A 219 -1.48 24.27 -12.95
CA PRO A 219 -0.18 24.30 -12.25
C PRO A 219 -0.24 24.03 -10.73
N GLU A 220 -1.40 23.81 -10.15
CA GLU A 220 -1.54 23.54 -8.71
C GLU A 220 -1.12 22.12 -8.30
N GLY A 221 -0.94 21.24 -9.28
CA GLY A 221 -0.53 19.85 -9.08
C GLY A 221 0.03 19.24 -10.37
N PRO A 222 0.39 17.94 -10.33
CA PRO A 222 1.09 17.28 -11.43
C PRO A 222 0.21 16.87 -12.59
N ILE A 223 -1.13 16.92 -12.44
CA ILE A 223 -2.05 16.30 -13.38
C ILE A 223 -2.11 17.08 -14.69
N THR A 224 -1.55 16.48 -15.72
CA THR A 224 -1.54 16.93 -17.13
C THR A 224 -1.96 15.78 -18.03
N MET A 225 -2.25 16.05 -19.30
CA MET A 225 -2.48 14.99 -20.28
C MET A 225 -1.27 14.06 -20.44
N THR A 226 -0.05 14.59 -20.27
CA THR A 226 1.18 13.77 -20.28
C THR A 226 1.18 12.77 -19.12
N LEU A 227 0.90 13.23 -17.90
CA LEU A 227 0.83 12.34 -16.73
C LEU A 227 -0.27 11.28 -16.88
N ILE A 228 -1.43 11.66 -17.41
CA ILE A 228 -2.53 10.71 -17.67
C ILE A 228 -2.12 9.64 -18.68
N ARG A 229 -1.39 10.02 -19.74
CA ARG A 229 -0.81 9.07 -20.70
C ARG A 229 0.19 8.13 -20.03
N GLU A 230 1.09 8.65 -19.21
CA GLU A 230 2.07 7.85 -18.46
C GLU A 230 1.36 6.86 -17.52
N MET A 231 0.29 7.28 -16.84
CA MET A 231 -0.55 6.41 -16.01
C MET A 231 -1.19 5.27 -16.82
N ARG A 232 -1.76 5.58 -17.98
CA ARG A 232 -2.34 4.58 -18.88
C ARG A 232 -1.28 3.60 -19.39
N LEU A 233 -0.10 4.08 -19.79
CA LEU A 233 0.99 3.23 -20.25
C LEU A 233 1.47 2.29 -19.16
N MET A 234 1.71 2.78 -17.95
CA MET A 234 2.06 1.95 -16.80
C MET A 234 0.99 0.88 -16.52
N TRP A 235 -0.29 1.27 -16.55
CA TRP A 235 -1.39 0.32 -16.39
C TRP A 235 -1.33 -0.79 -17.45
N LYS A 236 -1.11 -0.48 -18.72
CA LYS A 236 -0.97 -1.47 -19.80
C LYS A 236 0.21 -2.43 -19.55
N GLU A 237 1.35 -1.91 -19.10
CA GLU A 237 2.51 -2.75 -18.73
C GLU A 237 2.16 -3.72 -17.61
N MET A 238 1.45 -3.25 -16.58
CA MET A 238 0.98 -4.12 -15.50
C MET A 238 -0.01 -5.17 -16.00
N MET A 239 -0.95 -4.82 -16.89
CA MET A 239 -1.88 -5.79 -17.47
C MET A 239 -1.15 -6.89 -18.26
N ALA A 240 -0.07 -6.57 -18.96
CA ALA A 240 0.77 -7.57 -19.63
C ALA A 240 1.40 -8.56 -18.63
N ILE A 241 1.87 -8.06 -17.47
CA ILE A 241 2.40 -8.91 -16.40
C ILE A 241 1.28 -9.80 -15.81
N LEU A 242 0.10 -9.25 -15.53
CA LEU A 242 -1.05 -10.03 -15.02
C LEU A 242 -1.46 -11.14 -15.98
N GLN A 243 -1.46 -10.86 -17.28
CA GLN A 243 -1.77 -11.85 -18.31
C GLN A 243 -0.81 -13.05 -18.26
N ALA A 244 0.50 -12.80 -18.03
CA ALA A 244 1.48 -13.87 -17.90
C ALA A 244 1.23 -14.77 -16.67
N PHE A 245 0.65 -14.22 -15.61
CA PHE A 245 0.22 -14.97 -14.42
C PHE A 245 -1.20 -15.55 -14.54
N ARG A 246 -1.92 -15.31 -15.64
CA ARG A 246 -3.33 -15.66 -15.80
C ARG A 246 -4.25 -15.04 -14.74
N VAL A 247 -3.82 -13.91 -14.18
CA VAL A 247 -4.64 -13.12 -13.24
C VAL A 247 -5.56 -12.20 -14.05
N PRO A 248 -6.84 -12.08 -13.67
CA PRO A 248 -7.78 -11.20 -14.37
C PRO A 248 -7.29 -9.75 -14.42
N SER A 249 -7.47 -9.12 -15.59
CA SER A 249 -7.15 -7.71 -15.79
C SER A 249 -7.90 -6.79 -14.82
N VAL A 250 -7.41 -5.57 -14.68
CA VAL A 250 -8.06 -4.51 -13.92
C VAL A 250 -8.54 -3.44 -14.88
N ASN A 251 -9.84 -3.33 -15.04
CA ASN A 251 -10.42 -2.14 -15.70
C ASN A 251 -10.13 -0.92 -14.81
N LEU A 252 -9.11 -0.13 -15.19
CA LEU A 252 -8.59 0.94 -14.36
C LEU A 252 -9.65 1.99 -14.03
N LEU A 253 -10.42 2.43 -15.02
CA LEU A 253 -11.46 3.46 -14.82
C LEU A 253 -12.56 2.96 -13.89
N GLN A 254 -13.09 1.77 -14.13
CA GLN A 254 -14.12 1.15 -13.29
C GLN A 254 -13.63 0.98 -11.86
N PHE A 255 -12.39 0.51 -11.67
CA PHE A 255 -11.76 0.34 -10.37
C PHE A 255 -11.62 1.67 -9.62
N MET A 256 -11.22 2.74 -10.33
CA MET A 256 -11.09 4.07 -9.74
C MET A 256 -12.42 4.67 -9.32
N VAL A 257 -13.47 4.52 -10.13
CA VAL A 257 -14.76 5.21 -9.91
C VAL A 257 -15.76 4.40 -9.10
N LYS A 258 -15.77 3.07 -9.21
CA LYS A 258 -16.75 2.23 -8.49
C LYS A 258 -16.26 1.73 -7.15
N GLU A 259 -14.96 1.48 -7.01
CA GLU A 259 -14.41 0.82 -5.83
C GLU A 259 -13.56 1.72 -4.95
N ASN A 260 -13.12 2.89 -5.45
CA ASN A 260 -12.26 3.79 -4.69
C ASN A 260 -12.92 5.15 -4.40
N TYR A 261 -12.81 6.09 -5.33
CA TYR A 261 -13.37 7.43 -5.18
C TYR A 261 -14.40 7.65 -6.29
N PRO A 262 -15.68 7.41 -6.03
CA PRO A 262 -16.71 7.55 -7.03
C PRO A 262 -16.82 9.00 -7.50
N VAL A 263 -17.26 9.13 -8.74
CA VAL A 263 -17.64 10.41 -9.34
C VAL A 263 -19.16 10.52 -9.37
N ARG A 264 -19.69 11.71 -9.60
CA ARG A 264 -21.12 11.88 -9.80
C ARG A 264 -21.57 11.18 -11.09
N PRO A 265 -22.79 10.61 -11.14
CA PRO A 265 -23.25 9.83 -12.28
C PRO A 265 -23.21 10.61 -13.62
N GLU A 266 -23.37 11.93 -13.56
CA GLU A 266 -23.36 12.78 -14.75
C GLU A 266 -21.95 13.00 -15.34
N THR A 267 -20.90 12.54 -14.64
CA THR A 267 -19.51 12.80 -15.01
C THR A 267 -19.03 11.91 -16.15
N LEU A 268 -19.41 10.62 -16.11
CA LEU A 268 -18.94 9.58 -17.04
C LEU A 268 -20.09 8.67 -17.45
N ASP A 269 -20.11 8.26 -18.70
CA ASP A 269 -21.06 7.29 -19.20
C ASP A 269 -20.74 5.88 -18.67
N GLU A 270 -21.76 5.12 -18.27
CA GLU A 270 -21.59 3.79 -17.69
C GLU A 270 -21.00 2.79 -18.69
N GLY A 271 -21.39 2.89 -19.97
CA GLY A 271 -20.84 2.04 -21.03
C GLY A 271 -19.36 2.29 -21.28
N ASP A 272 -18.92 3.55 -21.19
CA ASP A 272 -17.51 3.91 -21.30
C ASP A 272 -16.70 3.35 -20.09
N ILE A 273 -17.27 3.36 -18.89
CA ILE A 273 -16.66 2.78 -17.69
C ILE A 273 -16.51 1.26 -17.86
N GLU A 274 -17.55 0.58 -18.27
CA GLU A 274 -17.57 -0.89 -18.42
C GLU A 274 -16.61 -1.37 -19.50
N HIS A 275 -16.56 -0.67 -20.63
CA HIS A 275 -15.77 -1.06 -21.80
C HIS A 275 -14.40 -0.39 -21.88
N PHE A 276 -13.96 0.30 -20.83
CA PHE A 276 -12.72 1.10 -20.80
C PHE A 276 -11.50 0.37 -21.36
N GLU A 277 -11.32 -0.91 -21.05
CA GLU A 277 -10.12 -1.69 -21.44
C GLU A 277 -9.97 -1.82 -22.97
N ILE A 278 -11.06 -1.79 -23.71
CA ILE A 278 -11.09 -1.98 -25.17
C ILE A 278 -11.28 -0.66 -25.95
N LEU A 279 -11.46 0.47 -25.26
CA LEU A 279 -11.57 1.76 -25.91
C LEU A 279 -10.24 2.20 -26.56
N PRO A 280 -10.29 3.02 -27.60
CA PRO A 280 -9.08 3.64 -28.17
C PRO A 280 -8.27 4.40 -27.12
N ASP A 281 -6.96 4.39 -27.24
CA ASP A 281 -6.02 5.00 -26.29
C ASP A 281 -6.35 6.44 -25.94
N ILE A 282 -6.71 7.27 -26.94
CA ILE A 282 -7.06 8.67 -26.73
C ILE A 282 -8.33 8.83 -25.89
N LEU A 283 -9.31 7.94 -26.04
CA LEU A 283 -10.52 7.96 -25.25
C LEU A 283 -10.25 7.47 -23.81
N GLN A 284 -9.42 6.45 -23.64
CA GLN A 284 -8.96 6.04 -22.31
C GLN A 284 -8.28 7.20 -21.56
N GLU A 285 -7.36 7.93 -22.22
CA GLU A 285 -6.70 9.10 -21.64
C GLU A 285 -7.70 10.20 -21.30
N TYR A 286 -8.64 10.49 -22.18
CA TYR A 286 -9.69 11.49 -21.95
C TYR A 286 -10.56 11.15 -20.74
N LEU A 287 -11.03 9.92 -20.63
CA LEU A 287 -11.89 9.48 -19.52
C LEU A 287 -11.14 9.50 -18.17
N LEU A 288 -9.88 9.09 -18.14
CA LEU A 288 -9.04 9.22 -16.96
C LEU A 288 -8.85 10.70 -16.57
N TYR A 289 -8.64 11.59 -17.53
CA TYR A 289 -8.51 13.02 -17.25
C TYR A 289 -9.82 13.60 -16.71
N VAL A 290 -10.97 13.27 -17.32
CA VAL A 290 -12.30 13.69 -16.84
C VAL A 290 -12.52 13.20 -15.40
N ARG A 291 -12.18 11.94 -15.11
CA ARG A 291 -12.25 11.41 -13.75
C ARG A 291 -11.44 12.23 -12.76
N TYR A 292 -10.23 12.69 -13.13
CA TYR A 292 -9.42 13.52 -12.23
C TYR A 292 -9.97 14.94 -12.07
N THR A 293 -10.64 15.49 -13.06
CA THR A 293 -11.34 16.77 -12.90
C THR A 293 -12.53 16.67 -11.93
N ALA A 294 -13.16 15.49 -11.86
CA ALA A 294 -14.32 15.26 -10.99
C ALA A 294 -13.97 15.03 -9.51
N ILE A 295 -12.71 14.67 -9.18
CA ILE A 295 -12.31 14.49 -7.77
C ILE A 295 -11.92 15.79 -7.07
N LEU A 296 -12.02 16.93 -7.73
CA LEU A 296 -11.85 18.24 -7.09
C LEU A 296 -12.87 18.51 -5.98
N ILE A 297 -13.95 17.75 -5.97
CA ILE A 297 -15.04 17.85 -4.99
C ILE A 297 -15.26 16.44 -4.41
N ASP A 298 -15.42 16.36 -3.09
CA ASP A 298 -15.86 15.11 -2.48
C ASP A 298 -17.27 14.75 -2.99
N PRO A 299 -17.45 13.66 -3.74
CA PRO A 299 -18.74 13.32 -4.36
C PRO A 299 -19.83 12.97 -3.32
N PHE A 300 -19.45 12.74 -2.06
CA PHE A 300 -20.38 12.41 -0.96
C PHE A 300 -20.69 13.59 -0.07
N SER A 301 -19.94 14.69 -0.15
CA SER A 301 -20.18 15.86 0.67
C SER A 301 -21.42 16.62 0.19
N GLN A 302 -22.10 17.25 1.14
CA GLN A 302 -23.08 18.28 0.84
C GLN A 302 -22.37 19.64 0.83
N PRO A 303 -22.84 20.62 0.03
CA PRO A 303 -22.27 21.94 0.08
C PRO A 303 -22.51 22.58 1.46
N ASP A 304 -21.58 23.45 1.89
CA ASP A 304 -21.73 24.27 3.08
C ASP A 304 -22.80 25.38 2.87
N GLU A 305 -23.03 26.21 3.90
CA GLU A 305 -23.99 27.34 3.86
C GLU A 305 -23.71 28.35 2.72
N ASN A 306 -22.48 28.37 2.18
CA ASN A 306 -22.08 29.24 1.07
C ASN A 306 -22.12 28.53 -0.29
N GLY A 307 -22.53 27.26 -0.34
CA GLY A 307 -22.58 26.45 -1.54
C GLY A 307 -21.23 25.84 -1.94
N HIS A 308 -20.21 25.83 -1.06
CA HIS A 308 -18.92 25.22 -1.33
C HIS A 308 -18.88 23.76 -0.90
N TYR A 309 -18.26 22.92 -1.73
CA TYR A 309 -17.99 21.51 -1.43
C TYR A 309 -16.61 21.35 -0.81
N PHE A 310 -16.45 20.33 0.02
CA PHE A 310 -15.15 19.96 0.55
C PHE A 310 -14.22 19.49 -0.58
N ASP A 311 -13.07 20.12 -0.70
CA ASP A 311 -12.05 19.78 -1.71
C ASP A 311 -11.02 18.83 -1.11
N PHE A 312 -11.25 17.50 -1.25
CA PHE A 312 -10.30 16.49 -0.77
C PHE A 312 -9.08 16.29 -1.69
N SER A 313 -9.03 16.96 -2.84
CA SER A 313 -7.89 16.90 -3.75
C SER A 313 -6.70 17.74 -3.28
N ALA A 314 -6.92 18.64 -2.30
CA ALA A 314 -5.89 19.52 -1.74
C ALA A 314 -4.98 18.80 -0.73
N VAL A 315 -4.37 17.67 -1.12
CA VAL A 315 -3.37 16.95 -0.33
C VAL A 315 -1.98 17.50 -0.68
N PRO A 316 -1.27 18.18 0.26
CA PRO A 316 0.03 18.78 -0.05
C PRO A 316 1.11 17.70 -0.20
N PHE A 317 2.11 17.96 -1.05
CA PHE A 317 3.32 17.16 -1.06
C PHE A 317 4.09 17.32 0.24
N LYS A 318 4.52 16.19 0.80
CA LYS A 318 5.47 16.19 1.91
C LYS A 318 6.88 16.26 1.34
N GLN A 319 7.68 17.18 1.86
CA GLN A 319 9.07 17.35 1.45
C GLN A 319 10.00 16.40 2.22
N VAL A 320 11.20 16.21 1.70
CA VAL A 320 12.34 15.61 2.40
C VAL A 320 12.51 16.33 3.75
N TYR A 321 12.71 15.57 4.82
CA TYR A 321 12.74 16.09 6.19
C TYR A 321 13.83 15.43 7.02
N LYS A 322 14.27 16.10 8.08
CA LYS A 322 15.16 15.52 9.06
C LYS A 322 14.38 14.84 10.17
N ASN A 323 14.76 13.62 10.50
CA ASN A 323 14.22 12.94 11.67
C ASN A 323 14.85 13.46 12.98
N GLU A 324 14.45 12.89 14.11
CA GLU A 324 14.94 13.29 15.44
C GLU A 324 16.46 13.08 15.66
N GLN A 325 17.10 12.28 14.83
CA GLN A 325 18.55 12.01 14.85
C GLN A 325 19.32 12.85 13.83
N ASP A 326 18.69 13.90 13.29
CA ASP A 326 19.24 14.77 12.24
C ASP A 326 19.60 14.02 10.94
N VAL A 327 18.98 12.85 10.72
CA VAL A 327 19.11 12.06 9.48
C VAL A 327 18.03 12.46 8.50
N VAL A 328 18.42 12.82 7.29
CA VAL A 328 17.49 13.21 6.22
C VAL A 328 16.73 11.99 5.72
N GLN A 329 15.42 12.11 5.64
CA GLN A 329 14.49 11.06 5.21
C GLN A 329 13.72 11.50 3.98
N ILE A 330 13.46 10.56 3.07
CA ILE A 330 12.47 10.74 2.02
C ILE A 330 11.09 10.42 2.61
N PRO A 331 10.03 11.21 2.30
CA PRO A 331 8.68 10.88 2.74
C PRO A 331 8.25 9.48 2.28
N ARG A 332 7.33 8.85 3.04
CA ARG A 332 6.80 7.53 2.70
C ARG A 332 6.34 7.44 1.23
N MET A 333 5.65 8.47 0.77
CA MET A 333 5.40 8.67 -0.66
C MET A 333 6.40 9.74 -1.13
N PRO A 334 7.33 9.48 -2.05
CA PRO A 334 7.38 8.41 -3.05
C PRO A 334 8.25 7.17 -2.69
N SER A 335 8.82 7.06 -1.50
CA SER A 335 9.74 5.96 -1.15
C SER A 335 9.05 4.58 -1.25
N GLU A 336 7.83 4.45 -0.75
CA GLU A 336 7.03 3.22 -0.88
C GLU A 336 6.64 2.93 -2.35
N ASP A 337 6.41 3.98 -3.14
CA ASP A 337 6.12 3.82 -4.57
C ASP A 337 7.33 3.36 -5.35
N TYR A 338 8.53 3.81 -4.98
CA TYR A 338 9.78 3.31 -5.55
C TYR A 338 9.95 1.80 -5.30
N TYR A 339 9.73 1.33 -4.06
CA TYR A 339 9.78 -0.10 -3.74
C TYR A 339 8.82 -0.92 -4.61
N ARG A 340 7.52 -0.55 -4.60
CA ARG A 340 6.51 -1.31 -5.35
C ARG A 340 6.77 -1.31 -6.85
N THR A 341 7.21 -0.18 -7.39
CA THR A 341 7.51 -0.04 -8.82
C THR A 341 8.75 -0.85 -9.21
N ALA A 342 9.78 -0.87 -8.36
CA ALA A 342 10.99 -1.68 -8.56
C ALA A 342 10.68 -3.19 -8.52
N MET A 343 9.79 -3.63 -7.63
CA MET A 343 9.37 -5.04 -7.58
C MET A 343 8.56 -5.44 -8.83
N ILE A 344 7.63 -4.60 -9.28
CA ILE A 344 6.87 -4.84 -10.53
C ILE A 344 7.82 -4.94 -11.73
N GLN A 345 8.79 -4.01 -11.85
CA GLN A 345 9.82 -4.04 -12.89
C GLN A 345 10.62 -5.33 -12.86
N HIS A 346 11.08 -5.73 -11.68
CA HIS A 346 11.88 -6.93 -11.51
C HIS A 346 11.12 -8.19 -11.94
N ILE A 347 9.88 -8.33 -11.50
CA ILE A 347 9.00 -9.45 -11.90
C ILE A 347 8.73 -9.42 -13.40
N GLY A 348 8.46 -8.25 -14.00
CA GLY A 348 8.31 -8.09 -15.44
C GLY A 348 9.55 -8.56 -16.22
N LYS A 349 10.74 -8.15 -15.80
CA LYS A 349 12.00 -8.59 -16.39
C LYS A 349 12.20 -10.10 -16.31
N MET A 350 11.87 -10.71 -15.18
CA MET A 350 11.95 -12.17 -15.00
C MET A 350 10.98 -12.92 -15.94
N LEU A 351 9.85 -12.31 -16.29
CA LEU A 351 8.88 -12.86 -17.24
C LEU A 351 9.23 -12.54 -18.71
N GLY A 352 10.26 -11.73 -18.97
CA GLY A 352 10.64 -11.26 -20.30
C GLY A 352 9.69 -10.18 -20.86
N ILE A 353 8.94 -9.50 -19.98
CA ILE A 353 8.01 -8.42 -20.34
C ILE A 353 8.72 -7.08 -20.21
N GLN A 354 8.64 -6.27 -21.27
CA GLN A 354 9.19 -4.92 -21.28
C GLN A 354 8.28 -3.94 -20.52
N THR A 355 8.87 -3.10 -19.69
CA THR A 355 8.17 -2.13 -18.85
C THR A 355 8.77 -0.73 -18.97
N PRO A 356 8.81 -0.13 -20.19
CA PRO A 356 9.54 1.12 -20.43
C PRO A 356 8.98 2.31 -19.63
N MET A 357 7.69 2.37 -19.34
CA MET A 357 7.11 3.45 -18.51
C MET A 357 7.50 3.31 -17.05
N ILE A 358 7.45 2.09 -16.53
CA ILE A 358 7.92 1.77 -15.19
C ILE A 358 9.41 2.08 -15.05
N ASP A 359 10.25 1.72 -16.04
CA ASP A 359 11.68 2.06 -16.09
C ASP A 359 11.89 3.58 -16.01
N GLN A 360 11.07 4.36 -16.69
CA GLN A 360 11.16 5.82 -16.68
C GLN A 360 10.84 6.41 -15.30
N PHE A 361 9.83 5.92 -14.60
CA PHE A 361 9.52 6.38 -13.25
C PHE A 361 10.67 6.09 -12.29
N LEU A 362 11.23 4.89 -12.33
CA LEU A 362 12.39 4.52 -11.49
C LEU A 362 13.59 5.41 -11.79
N THR A 363 13.91 5.64 -13.06
CA THR A 363 15.01 6.50 -13.48
C THR A 363 14.86 7.94 -12.99
N ARG A 364 13.66 8.51 -13.07
CA ARG A 364 13.38 9.87 -12.56
C ARG A 364 13.58 9.97 -11.04
N TYR A 365 13.07 8.98 -10.30
CA TYR A 365 13.24 8.94 -8.84
C TYR A 365 14.72 8.81 -8.45
N GLU A 366 15.45 7.90 -9.05
CA GLU A 366 16.87 7.65 -8.79
C GLU A 366 17.73 8.89 -9.15
N ALA A 367 17.42 9.55 -10.26
CA ALA A 367 18.07 10.81 -10.65
C ALA A 367 17.83 11.92 -9.60
N SER A 368 16.62 12.04 -9.06
CA SER A 368 16.29 13.02 -8.02
C SER A 368 17.03 12.71 -6.70
N CYS A 369 17.12 11.44 -6.31
CA CYS A 369 17.92 11.02 -5.15
C CYS A 369 19.39 11.35 -5.35
N GLN A 370 19.96 11.11 -6.53
CA GLN A 370 21.36 11.40 -6.84
C GLN A 370 21.62 12.91 -6.85
N ALA A 371 20.77 13.70 -7.49
CA ALA A 371 20.87 15.15 -7.49
C ALA A 371 20.84 15.74 -6.07
N TYR A 372 19.94 15.22 -5.21
CA TYR A 372 19.89 15.64 -3.82
C TYR A 372 21.18 15.32 -3.05
N LYS A 373 21.75 14.11 -3.23
CA LYS A 373 23.04 13.73 -2.63
C LYS A 373 24.17 14.67 -3.06
N ASP A 374 24.23 15.01 -4.34
CA ASP A 374 25.29 15.84 -4.90
C ASP A 374 25.23 17.28 -4.36
N MET A 375 24.01 17.80 -4.14
CA MET A 375 23.78 19.13 -3.57
C MET A 375 23.97 19.20 -2.05
N HIS A 376 23.83 18.08 -1.32
CA HIS A 376 23.79 18.03 0.15
C HIS A 376 24.82 17.04 0.73
N GLN A 377 26.07 17.09 0.26
CA GLN A 377 27.16 16.19 0.65
C GLN A 377 27.54 16.27 2.14
N ASP A 378 27.20 17.36 2.79
CA ASP A 378 27.45 17.61 4.23
C ASP A 378 26.33 17.05 5.13
N GLN A 379 25.22 16.56 4.57
CA GLN A 379 24.09 16.05 5.33
C GLN A 379 24.17 14.53 5.54
N HIS A 380 23.66 14.10 6.70
CA HIS A 380 23.51 12.67 6.99
C HIS A 380 22.22 12.15 6.35
N LEU A 381 22.35 11.45 5.24
CA LEU A 381 21.22 10.91 4.46
C LEU A 381 20.89 9.48 4.91
N SER A 382 19.60 9.14 4.93
CA SER A 382 19.12 7.77 5.18
C SER A 382 19.46 6.83 4.01
N SER A 383 19.39 5.53 4.27
CA SER A 383 19.57 4.50 3.23
C SER A 383 18.55 4.59 2.09
N GLN A 384 17.41 5.27 2.29
CA GLN A 384 16.39 5.50 1.25
C GLN A 384 16.93 6.23 0.00
N PHE A 385 18.03 6.99 0.15
CA PHE A 385 18.69 7.66 -0.98
C PHE A 385 19.56 6.74 -1.84
N ASN A 386 19.74 5.47 -1.47
CA ASN A 386 20.51 4.51 -2.25
C ASN A 386 19.66 3.90 -3.37
N THR A 387 20.32 3.48 -4.45
CA THR A 387 19.66 2.91 -5.64
C THR A 387 19.66 1.38 -5.65
N ASN A 388 20.56 0.73 -4.91
CA ASN A 388 20.64 -0.73 -4.83
C ASN A 388 19.87 -1.24 -3.60
N LEU A 389 18.60 -0.90 -3.56
CA LEU A 389 17.70 -1.34 -2.49
C LEU A 389 16.97 -2.62 -2.91
N PHE A 390 16.51 -3.37 -1.91
CA PHE A 390 15.59 -4.50 -2.05
C PHE A 390 16.16 -5.73 -2.79
N GLU A 391 17.47 -5.92 -2.78
CA GLU A 391 18.11 -7.04 -3.47
C GLU A 391 17.70 -8.40 -2.91
N GLU A 392 17.47 -8.49 -1.60
CA GLU A 392 16.98 -9.72 -0.97
C GLU A 392 15.54 -10.06 -1.40
N ASP A 393 14.67 -9.05 -1.45
CA ASP A 393 13.28 -9.22 -1.90
C ASP A 393 13.24 -9.65 -3.38
N LYS A 394 14.06 -9.00 -4.22
CA LYS A 394 14.21 -9.37 -5.63
C LYS A 394 14.73 -10.79 -5.79
N ALA A 395 15.72 -11.19 -5.00
CA ALA A 395 16.29 -12.55 -5.03
C ALA A 395 15.24 -13.59 -4.62
N LEU A 396 14.41 -13.32 -3.61
CA LEU A 396 13.32 -14.20 -3.20
C LEU A 396 12.26 -14.32 -4.28
N ALA A 397 11.85 -13.20 -4.89
CA ALA A 397 10.89 -13.20 -6.00
C ALA A 397 11.43 -13.96 -7.22
N THR A 398 12.72 -13.79 -7.56
CA THR A 398 13.38 -14.56 -8.62
C THR A 398 13.30 -16.06 -8.36
N LYS A 399 13.70 -16.48 -7.17
CA LYS A 399 13.70 -17.89 -6.79
C LYS A 399 12.30 -18.51 -6.80
N PHE A 400 11.31 -17.77 -6.33
CA PHE A 400 9.90 -18.17 -6.41
C PHE A 400 9.48 -18.42 -7.87
N LEU A 401 9.80 -17.50 -8.77
CA LEU A 401 9.42 -17.58 -10.18
C LEU A 401 10.13 -18.73 -10.90
N GLU A 402 11.41 -18.99 -10.61
CA GLU A 402 12.17 -20.09 -11.18
C GLU A 402 11.58 -21.44 -10.79
N ILE A 403 11.23 -21.65 -9.52
CA ILE A 403 10.63 -22.88 -9.01
C ILE A 403 9.26 -23.12 -9.67
N ASN A 404 8.41 -22.09 -9.76
CA ASN A 404 7.07 -22.26 -10.30
C ASN A 404 7.04 -22.39 -11.84
N ARG A 405 8.05 -21.88 -12.55
CA ARG A 405 8.20 -22.14 -14.00
C ARG A 405 8.59 -23.59 -14.33
N THR A 406 9.31 -24.25 -13.44
CA THR A 406 9.71 -25.65 -13.66
C THR A 406 8.57 -26.63 -13.35
N LEU A 407 7.50 -26.17 -12.71
CA LEU A 407 6.34 -26.98 -12.34
C LEU A 407 5.13 -26.79 -13.29
N SER A 408 5.15 -25.77 -14.15
CA SER A 408 4.13 -25.45 -15.17
C SER A 408 4.52 -25.93 -16.56
#